data_d452495cffddb8f8f1548b0b950e135f
#
_entry.id   d452495cffddb8f8f1548b0b950e135f
#
_cell.length_a   1.000
_cell.length_b   1.000
_cell.length_c   1.000
_cell.angle_alpha   90.00
_cell.angle_beta   90.00
_cell.angle_gamma   90.00
#
_symmetry.space_group_name_H-M   'P 1'
#
loop_
_entity.id
_entity.type
_entity.pdbx_description
1 polymer ?
#
loop_
_entity_poly.entity_id
_entity_poly.type
_entity_poly.pdbx_seq_one_letter_code
_entity_poly.pdbx_strand_id
1 'polypeptide(L)'
;ELLEAAEGRARVRFVPGPETANPAGLVQGGILVACLDDVMGPAVFSLGREGFFVTVSMSVSFLGKAVPANALVGEATVVRAGRRHLLVEARLVRETDGAEVARASATSLLQQGDDR
;
A
#
# COMPACT_ATOMS: atom_id res chain seq x y z
N GLU A 1 7.52 8.69 3.44
CA GLU A 1 8.93 8.64 2.99
C GLU A 1 9.21 7.31 2.31
N LEU A 2 9.54 7.37 1.03
CA LEU A 2 9.91 6.17 0.28
C LEU A 2 11.26 5.65 0.77
N LEU A 3 11.26 4.41 1.26
CA LEU A 3 12.49 3.79 1.77
C LEU A 3 13.19 2.96 0.70
N GLU A 4 12.42 2.30 -0.17
CA GLU A 4 12.97 1.39 -1.15
C GLU A 4 11.94 1.12 -2.24
N ALA A 5 12.38 1.02 -3.49
CA ALA A 5 11.51 0.55 -4.57
C ALA A 5 12.40 -0.08 -5.66
N ALA A 6 12.23 -1.36 -5.90
CA ALA A 6 13.01 -2.08 -6.92
C ALA A 6 12.35 -3.43 -7.23
N GLU A 7 12.34 -3.78 -8.50
CA GLU A 7 11.99 -5.12 -8.97
C GLU A 7 10.63 -5.63 -8.47
N GLY A 8 9.65 -4.74 -8.47
CA GLY A 8 8.30 -5.10 -8.06
C GLY A 8 8.09 -5.07 -6.56
N ARG A 9 9.00 -4.48 -5.79
CA ARG A 9 8.88 -4.34 -4.34
C ARG A 9 9.07 -2.90 -3.93
N ALA A 10 8.41 -2.51 -2.84
CA ALA A 10 8.58 -1.18 -2.27
C ALA A 10 8.36 -1.20 -0.77
N ARG A 11 8.99 -0.23 -0.09
CA ARG A 11 8.77 0.05 1.32
C ARG A 11 8.63 1.55 1.49
N VAL A 12 7.64 1.95 2.27
CA VAL A 12 7.34 3.36 2.53
C VAL A 12 7.07 3.52 4.02
N ARG A 13 7.61 4.58 4.60
CA ARG A 13 7.36 4.92 6.00
C ARG A 13 6.31 6.00 6.06
N PHE A 14 5.29 5.78 6.90
CA PHE A 14 4.19 6.71 7.11
C PHE A 14 4.15 7.13 8.57
N VAL A 15 3.89 8.41 8.83
CA VAL A 15 3.65 8.89 10.19
C VAL A 15 2.28 9.56 10.19
N PRO A 16 1.22 8.83 10.59
CA PRO A 16 -0.12 9.39 10.57
C PRO A 16 -0.25 10.56 11.53
N GLY A 17 -0.81 11.67 11.07
CA GLY A 17 -1.04 12.83 11.90
C GLY A 17 -2.26 12.67 12.79
N PRO A 18 -2.47 13.63 13.72
CA PRO A 18 -3.60 13.56 14.67
C PRO A 18 -4.97 13.61 13.97
N GLU A 19 -5.04 14.22 12.78
CA GLU A 19 -6.27 14.31 12.00
C GLU A 19 -6.75 12.96 11.46
N THR A 20 -5.90 11.93 11.50
CA THR A 20 -6.26 10.60 11.02
C THR A 20 -7.00 9.77 12.06
N ALA A 21 -7.12 10.27 13.29
CA ALA A 21 -7.73 9.50 14.37
C ALA A 21 -9.24 9.41 14.24
N ASN A 22 -9.78 8.24 14.57
CA ASN A 22 -11.21 8.06 14.77
C ASN A 22 -11.58 8.45 16.21
N PRO A 23 -12.89 8.42 16.60
CA PRO A 23 -13.28 8.76 17.97
C PRO A 23 -12.62 7.93 19.07
N ALA A 24 -12.13 6.74 18.75
CA ALA A 24 -11.42 5.90 19.73
C ALA A 24 -9.94 6.25 19.86
N GLY A 25 -9.45 7.25 19.11
CA GLY A 25 -8.04 7.67 19.15
C GLY A 25 -7.12 6.80 18.32
N LEU A 26 -7.66 5.98 17.44
CA LEU A 26 -6.89 5.11 16.56
C LEU A 26 -6.92 5.63 15.13
N VAL A 27 -5.91 5.31 14.35
CA VAL A 27 -5.86 5.67 12.93
C VAL A 27 -7.07 5.05 12.23
N GLN A 28 -7.80 5.88 11.50
CA GLN A 28 -9.02 5.45 10.81
C GLN A 28 -8.70 4.40 9.73
N GLY A 29 -9.59 3.41 9.59
CA GLY A 29 -9.38 2.32 8.64
C GLY A 29 -9.15 2.79 7.20
N GLY A 30 -9.89 3.82 6.77
CA GLY A 30 -9.69 4.38 5.43
C GLY A 30 -8.29 4.94 5.20
N ILE A 31 -7.67 5.48 6.25
CA ILE A 31 -6.30 5.97 6.17
C ILE A 31 -5.33 4.79 6.01
N LEU A 32 -5.57 3.68 6.70
CA LEU A 32 -4.74 2.48 6.54
C LEU A 32 -4.86 1.93 5.12
N VAL A 33 -6.07 1.96 4.55
CA VAL A 33 -6.28 1.55 3.15
C VAL A 33 -5.48 2.45 2.21
N ALA A 34 -5.50 3.77 2.44
CA ALA A 34 -4.73 4.71 1.64
C ALA A 34 -3.23 4.42 1.72
N CYS A 35 -2.72 4.11 2.90
CA CYS A 35 -1.29 3.76 3.07
C CYS A 35 -0.94 2.47 2.29
N LEU A 36 -1.82 1.47 2.34
CA LEU A 36 -1.60 0.24 1.58
C LEU A 36 -1.55 0.51 0.08
N ASP A 37 -2.47 1.32 -0.42
CA ASP A 37 -2.49 1.69 -1.83
C ASP A 37 -1.24 2.50 -2.19
N ASP A 38 -0.84 3.41 -1.31
CA ASP A 38 0.32 4.27 -1.54
C ASP A 38 1.63 3.49 -1.64
N VAL A 39 1.77 2.36 -0.96
CA VAL A 39 2.99 1.56 -1.08
C VAL A 39 2.96 0.66 -2.31
N MET A 40 1.78 0.31 -2.79
CA MET A 40 1.65 -0.52 -4.00
C MET A 40 2.10 0.22 -5.25
N GLY A 41 1.85 1.54 -5.33
CA GLY A 41 2.24 2.34 -6.48
C GLY A 41 3.73 2.25 -6.82
N PRO A 42 4.61 2.58 -5.89
CA PRO A 42 6.06 2.45 -6.14
C PRO A 42 6.50 1.03 -6.49
N ALA A 43 5.88 0.01 -5.89
CA ALA A 43 6.20 -1.38 -6.22
C ALA A 43 5.92 -1.67 -7.68
N VAL A 44 4.74 -1.27 -8.16
CA VAL A 44 4.35 -1.44 -9.56
C VAL A 44 5.24 -0.62 -10.47
N PHE A 45 5.48 0.64 -10.13
CA PHE A 45 6.33 1.54 -10.92
C PHE A 45 7.73 0.98 -11.07
N SER A 46 8.25 0.30 -10.04
CA SER A 46 9.61 -0.24 -10.05
C SER A 46 9.82 -1.35 -11.07
N LEU A 47 8.75 -1.91 -11.64
CA LEU A 47 8.86 -2.89 -12.72
C LEU A 47 9.39 -2.28 -14.02
N GLY A 48 9.31 -0.95 -14.16
CA GLY A 48 9.83 -0.25 -15.35
C GLY A 48 9.04 -0.52 -16.62
N ARG A 49 7.77 -0.90 -16.51
CA ARG A 49 6.94 -1.19 -17.69
C ARG A 49 6.29 0.07 -18.22
N GLU A 50 6.07 0.10 -19.52
CA GLU A 50 5.41 1.21 -20.17
C GLU A 50 3.93 1.30 -19.77
N GLY A 51 3.39 2.52 -19.82
CA GLY A 51 2.04 2.79 -19.39
C GLY A 51 1.95 2.90 -17.89
N PHE A 52 0.75 2.94 -17.36
CA PHE A 52 0.56 2.95 -15.93
C PHE A 52 -0.56 1.98 -15.55
N PHE A 53 -0.51 1.53 -14.32
CA PHE A 53 -1.49 0.59 -13.79
C PHE A 53 -2.35 1.30 -12.76
N VAL A 54 -3.64 0.99 -12.76
CA VAL A 54 -4.56 1.48 -11.74
C VAL A 54 -5.11 0.30 -10.95
N THR A 55 -5.29 0.52 -9.66
CA THR A 55 -5.92 -0.48 -8.79
C THR A 55 -7.40 -0.56 -9.15
N VAL A 56 -7.87 -1.73 -9.52
CA VAL A 56 -9.28 -1.93 -9.86
C VAL A 56 -10.05 -2.70 -8.80
N SER A 57 -9.35 -3.39 -7.91
CA SER A 57 -9.97 -4.02 -6.75
C SER A 57 -8.93 -4.22 -5.67
N MET A 58 -9.37 -4.16 -4.43
CA MET A 58 -8.51 -4.35 -3.27
C MET A 58 -9.31 -5.00 -2.15
N SER A 59 -8.73 -6.03 -1.56
CA SER A 59 -9.29 -6.68 -0.39
C SER A 59 -8.37 -6.40 0.79
N VAL A 60 -8.93 -5.89 1.88
CA VAL A 60 -8.14 -5.45 3.04
C VAL A 60 -8.61 -6.17 4.30
N SER A 61 -7.64 -6.61 5.10
CA SER A 61 -7.89 -7.14 6.44
C SER A 61 -7.23 -6.21 7.46
N PHE A 62 -8.00 -5.84 8.49
CA PHE A 62 -7.50 -5.01 9.58
C PHE A 62 -7.15 -5.93 10.74
N LEU A 63 -5.89 -5.94 11.13
CA LEU A 63 -5.34 -6.97 12.03
C LEU A 63 -4.86 -6.42 13.37
N GLY A 64 -4.63 -5.12 13.45
CA GLY A 64 -4.10 -4.52 14.67
C GLY A 64 -4.39 -3.04 14.75
N LYS A 65 -3.93 -2.41 15.82
CA LYS A 65 -4.18 -1.00 16.10
C LYS A 65 -3.01 -0.15 15.64
N ALA A 66 -3.32 0.99 15.05
CA ALA A 66 -2.34 2.02 14.74
C ALA A 66 -2.74 3.29 15.48
N VAL A 67 -1.75 3.97 16.05
CA VAL A 67 -1.96 5.18 16.85
C VAL A 67 -1.31 6.36 16.12
N PRO A 68 -1.99 7.51 15.99
CA PRO A 68 -1.38 8.69 15.39
C PRO A 68 -0.04 9.04 16.05
N ALA A 69 0.88 9.60 15.25
CA ALA A 69 2.24 9.94 15.61
C ALA A 69 3.21 8.75 15.69
N ASN A 70 2.70 7.53 15.72
CA ASN A 70 3.57 6.35 15.69
C ASN A 70 3.72 5.87 14.26
N ALA A 71 4.97 5.65 13.84
CA ALA A 71 5.27 5.30 12.46
C ALA A 71 4.78 3.91 12.07
N LEU A 72 4.33 3.81 10.83
CA LEU A 72 4.00 2.57 10.16
C LEU A 72 4.94 2.37 9.00
N VAL A 73 5.29 1.13 8.70
CA VAL A 73 6.05 0.80 7.50
C VAL A 73 5.15 -0.05 6.61
N GLY A 74 4.92 0.45 5.40
CA GLY A 74 4.23 -0.30 4.37
C GLY A 74 5.22 -1.05 3.51
N GLU A 75 4.89 -2.29 3.17
CA GLU A 75 5.68 -3.12 2.27
C GLU A 75 4.75 -3.69 1.22
N ALA A 76 5.16 -3.63 -0.04
CA ALA A 76 4.38 -4.16 -1.14
C ALA A 76 5.23 -5.01 -2.06
N THR A 77 4.63 -6.02 -2.66
CA THR A 77 5.29 -6.90 -3.62
C THR A 77 4.32 -7.21 -4.74
N VAL A 78 4.79 -7.07 -5.98
CA VAL A 78 4.06 -7.56 -7.13
C VAL A 78 4.31 -9.06 -7.19
N VAL A 79 3.29 -9.85 -6.84
CA VAL A 79 3.43 -11.31 -6.74
C VAL A 79 3.18 -11.99 -8.07
N ARG A 80 2.48 -11.32 -8.98
CA ARG A 80 2.25 -11.85 -10.33
C ARG A 80 2.15 -10.68 -11.30
N ALA A 81 2.96 -10.72 -12.33
CA ALA A 81 2.99 -9.67 -13.35
C ALA A 81 2.56 -10.25 -14.69
N GLY A 82 1.26 -10.15 -14.97
CA GLY A 82 0.73 -10.49 -16.28
C GLY A 82 0.90 -9.33 -17.25
N ARG A 83 0.47 -9.52 -18.46
CA ARG A 83 0.61 -8.51 -19.50
C ARG A 83 -0.26 -7.27 -19.23
N ARG A 84 -1.49 -7.47 -18.78
CA ARG A 84 -2.45 -6.39 -18.53
C ARG A 84 -2.89 -6.29 -17.08
N HIS A 85 -2.68 -7.34 -16.30
CA HIS A 85 -3.07 -7.40 -14.90
C HIS A 85 -1.86 -7.67 -14.02
N LEU A 86 -1.83 -7.01 -12.89
CA LEU A 86 -0.84 -7.30 -11.85
C LEU A 86 -1.58 -7.69 -10.59
N LEU A 87 -1.05 -8.68 -9.87
CA LEU A 87 -1.50 -8.99 -8.54
C LEU A 87 -0.45 -8.46 -7.57
N VAL A 88 -0.88 -7.61 -6.64
CA VAL A 88 0.01 -6.94 -5.69
C VAL A 88 -0.45 -7.24 -4.28
N GLU A 89 0.48 -7.56 -3.41
CA GLU A 89 0.20 -7.72 -1.98
C GLU A 89 0.94 -6.66 -1.20
N ALA A 90 0.33 -6.20 -0.12
CA ALA A 90 0.93 -5.20 0.74
C ALA A 90 0.54 -5.45 2.19
N ARG A 91 1.37 -4.95 3.10
CA ARG A 91 1.07 -4.96 4.52
C ARG A 91 1.59 -3.70 5.18
N LEU A 92 0.96 -3.34 6.29
CA LEU A 92 1.43 -2.27 7.16
C LEU A 92 1.82 -2.87 8.49
N VAL A 93 2.99 -2.51 8.98
CA VAL A 93 3.46 -2.95 10.29
C VAL A 93 3.78 -1.74 11.16
N ARG A 94 3.60 -1.85 12.46
CA ARG A 94 4.08 -0.83 13.39
C ARG A 94 5.60 -0.86 13.43
N GLU A 95 6.22 0.31 13.30
CA GLU A 95 7.67 0.39 13.33
C GLU A 95 8.24 -0.04 14.69
N THR A 96 7.51 0.25 15.77
CA THR A 96 8.00 0.01 17.12
C THR A 96 8.18 -1.46 17.46
N ASP A 97 7.23 -2.32 17.06
CA ASP A 97 7.24 -3.74 17.44
C ASP A 97 7.11 -4.70 16.26
N GLY A 98 6.98 -4.18 15.05
CA GLY A 98 6.82 -5.01 13.86
C GLY A 98 5.47 -5.70 13.74
N ALA A 99 4.52 -5.40 14.63
CA ALA A 99 3.21 -6.04 14.57
C ALA A 99 2.44 -5.57 13.35
N GLU A 100 1.78 -6.50 12.67
CA GLU A 100 1.02 -6.22 11.47
C GLU A 100 -0.32 -5.57 11.83
N VAL A 101 -0.62 -4.41 11.24
CA VAL A 101 -1.88 -3.70 11.51
C VAL A 101 -2.89 -3.85 10.38
N ALA A 102 -2.44 -4.09 9.16
CA ALA A 102 -3.34 -4.30 8.03
C ALA A 102 -2.61 -5.03 6.91
N ARG A 103 -3.37 -5.71 6.09
CA ARG A 103 -2.85 -6.45 4.95
C ARG A 103 -3.83 -6.33 3.79
N ALA A 104 -3.32 -6.28 2.57
CA ALA A 104 -4.15 -6.16 1.38
C ALA A 104 -3.65 -7.00 0.24
N SER A 105 -4.59 -7.37 -0.61
CA SER A 105 -4.31 -7.96 -1.92
C SER A 105 -5.08 -7.13 -2.93
N ALA A 106 -4.42 -6.75 -4.02
CA ALA A 106 -5.02 -5.88 -5.02
C ALA A 106 -4.73 -6.37 -6.42
N THR A 107 -5.68 -6.10 -7.32
CA THR A 107 -5.48 -6.28 -8.75
C THR A 107 -5.34 -4.92 -9.39
N SER A 108 -4.29 -4.74 -10.18
CA SER A 108 -4.08 -3.53 -10.97
C SER A 108 -4.20 -3.86 -12.45
N LEU A 109 -4.74 -2.92 -13.20
CA LEU A 109 -4.98 -3.08 -14.63
C LEU A 109 -4.19 -2.04 -15.39
N LEU A 110 -3.53 -2.49 -16.45
CA LEU A 110 -2.79 -1.59 -17.34
C LEU A 110 -3.73 -0.61 -18.03
N GLN A 111 -3.42 0.67 -17.94
CA GLN A 111 -4.09 1.73 -18.68
C GLN A 111 -3.15 2.23 -19.76
N GLN A 112 -3.67 2.34 -20.96
CA GLN A 112 -2.95 2.94 -22.07
C GLN A 112 -3.58 4.28 -22.40
N GLY A 113 -2.82 5.16 -23.06
CA GLY A 113 -3.20 6.55 -23.26
C GLY A 113 -4.62 6.79 -23.74
N ASP A 114 -5.14 5.94 -24.61
CA ASP A 114 -6.44 6.11 -25.24
C ASP A 114 -7.56 5.28 -24.61
N ASP A 115 -7.29 4.58 -23.55
CA ASP A 115 -8.24 3.63 -22.95
C ASP A 115 -9.19 4.27 -21.94
N ARG A 116 -9.52 5.54 -22.12
CA ARG A 116 -10.39 6.25 -21.20
C ARG A 116 -11.78 6.45 -21.73
#